data_32089469b3708fa647a7de3192b169bd
#
_entry.id   32089469b3708fa647a7de3192b169bd
#
_cell.length_a   1.000
_cell.length_b   1.000
_cell.length_c   1.000
_cell.angle_alpha   90.00
_cell.angle_beta   90.00
_cell.angle_gamma   90.00
#
_symmetry.space_group_name_H-M   'P 1'
#
loop_
_entity.id
_entity.type
_entity.pdbx_description
1 polymer ?
#
loop_
_entity_poly.entity_id
_entity_poly.type
_entity_poly.pdbx_seq_one_letter_code
_entity_poly.pdbx_strand_id
1 'polypeptide(L)'
;MNDNYDVIIIGAGPAGYVAAIRCAQLGLQTACVDNWLDRRGMPALGGTCLNAGCIPSKALLESSELYERIRSGVAVHGITAGEVALDVAAMMDNKDRSVQLLTRGIATLFQSHGIEWIAGRGQLLPDRQVRITPHEGGQQILTAGNIILAPGSIPTRLESAPLQNDRVVDSSGALNWTEVPERLGIIGAGVIGLELGSVWRRLGAEVTLLEAQDVFLAMADQQLARSALKLFRKQGLDIRIGALVKSTGVTGAGVQVNYQDADGEHSLGVDRLVVAVGRRPCTDGLAAAEADLLLDEGGFVHVDDDCLTSLPGVYAIGDAVRGPMLAHKGSEEGMAVAERIAGQSAEVNYATIPSVIYTDPEIAWVGMTEETLMQTGVEYRSGVFPFIASGRARAMQRTDGMVKVLSDAGSDRVLGVHIMGAQASELVGQAVLAMEFEGSSEDIARTVFAHPTLSEALHEAALAVDSRAIHMARSRR
;
A
#
# COMPACT_ATOMS: atom_id res chain seq x y z
N MET A 1 24.76 -22.17 18.20
CA MET A 1 23.53 -21.40 18.12
C MET A 1 22.93 -21.34 19.52
N ASN A 2 22.39 -20.21 19.89
CA ASN A 2 21.74 -20.08 21.19
C ASN A 2 20.35 -20.73 21.04
N ASP A 3 20.01 -21.71 21.85
CA ASP A 3 18.73 -22.41 21.74
C ASP A 3 17.57 -21.67 22.42
N ASN A 4 17.85 -20.51 23.02
CA ASN A 4 16.90 -19.76 23.85
C ASN A 4 16.98 -18.26 23.51
N TYR A 5 15.88 -17.70 22.99
CA TYR A 5 15.73 -16.28 22.64
C TYR A 5 14.69 -15.62 23.54
N ASP A 6 14.79 -14.30 23.71
CA ASP A 6 13.71 -13.54 24.33
C ASP A 6 12.54 -13.41 23.36
N VAL A 7 12.86 -13.21 22.05
CA VAL A 7 11.86 -13.07 21.00
C VAL A 7 12.28 -13.77 19.71
N ILE A 8 11.38 -14.57 19.13
CA ILE A 8 11.50 -15.08 17.75
C ILE A 8 10.41 -14.47 16.90
N ILE A 9 10.81 -13.88 15.75
CA ILE A 9 9.88 -13.31 14.78
C ILE A 9 9.78 -14.27 13.57
N ILE A 10 8.55 -14.57 13.10
CA ILE A 10 8.29 -15.35 11.90
C ILE A 10 7.83 -14.40 10.79
N GLY A 11 8.69 -14.16 9.80
CA GLY A 11 8.50 -13.23 8.69
C GLY A 11 9.31 -11.94 8.86
N ALA A 12 10.05 -11.54 7.82
CA ALA A 12 10.88 -10.34 7.79
C ALA A 12 10.39 -9.27 6.80
N GLY A 13 9.05 -9.20 6.58
CA GLY A 13 8.41 -8.06 5.94
C GLY A 13 8.48 -6.80 6.82
N PRO A 14 7.91 -5.66 6.40
CA PRO A 14 7.96 -4.40 7.15
C PRO A 14 7.58 -4.52 8.62
N ALA A 15 6.54 -5.26 8.95
CA ALA A 15 6.15 -5.52 10.33
C ALA A 15 7.24 -6.29 11.11
N GLY A 16 7.73 -7.40 10.53
CA GLY A 16 8.64 -8.29 11.23
C GLY A 16 10.06 -7.74 11.37
N TYR A 17 10.63 -7.13 10.33
CA TYR A 17 11.99 -6.60 10.46
C TYR A 17 12.04 -5.37 11.39
N VAL A 18 10.99 -4.54 11.41
CA VAL A 18 10.89 -3.40 12.34
C VAL A 18 10.76 -3.91 13.78
N ALA A 19 9.88 -4.90 14.02
CA ALA A 19 9.75 -5.55 15.32
C ALA A 19 11.09 -6.13 15.79
N ALA A 20 11.82 -6.84 14.91
CA ALA A 20 13.11 -7.44 15.23
C ALA A 20 14.15 -6.39 15.65
N ILE A 21 14.26 -5.30 14.89
CA ILE A 21 15.19 -4.22 15.19
C ILE A 21 14.80 -3.55 16.52
N ARG A 22 13.50 -3.29 16.74
CA ARG A 22 13.04 -2.66 17.99
C ARG A 22 13.26 -3.54 19.21
N CYS A 23 12.98 -4.85 19.11
CA CYS A 23 13.30 -5.81 20.17
C CYS A 23 14.80 -5.76 20.54
N ALA A 24 15.67 -5.83 19.54
CA ALA A 24 17.11 -5.77 19.76
C ALA A 24 17.58 -4.42 20.38
N GLN A 25 17.00 -3.28 19.96
CA GLN A 25 17.26 -1.97 20.57
C GLN A 25 16.86 -1.91 22.04
N LEU A 26 15.85 -2.69 22.44
CA LEU A 26 15.39 -2.80 23.84
C LEU A 26 16.19 -3.84 24.64
N GLY A 27 17.23 -4.42 24.05
CA GLY A 27 18.14 -5.36 24.71
C GLY A 27 17.66 -6.81 24.72
N LEU A 28 16.62 -7.16 23.96
CA LEU A 28 16.08 -8.50 23.86
C LEU A 28 16.92 -9.34 22.86
N GLN A 29 17.27 -10.56 23.24
CA GLN A 29 17.90 -11.52 22.33
C GLN A 29 16.90 -11.96 21.27
N THR A 30 17.17 -11.59 20.02
CA THR A 30 16.19 -11.65 18.94
C THR A 30 16.67 -12.51 17.79
N ALA A 31 15.81 -13.43 17.32
CA ALA A 31 15.96 -14.14 16.05
C ALA A 31 14.80 -13.80 15.11
N CYS A 32 15.07 -13.76 13.81
CA CYS A 32 14.07 -13.54 12.78
C CYS A 32 14.17 -14.63 11.72
N VAL A 33 13.09 -15.37 11.50
CA VAL A 33 12.98 -16.46 10.54
C VAL A 33 12.21 -15.97 9.32
N ASP A 34 12.80 -16.05 8.12
CA ASP A 34 12.12 -15.64 6.89
C ASP A 34 12.34 -16.60 5.74
N ASN A 35 11.25 -16.86 5.01
CA ASN A 35 11.22 -17.84 3.92
C ASN A 35 11.41 -17.21 2.54
N TRP A 36 11.61 -15.89 2.45
CA TRP A 36 11.65 -15.20 1.17
C TRP A 36 12.95 -15.52 0.39
N LEU A 37 12.75 -15.85 -0.90
CA LEU A 37 13.84 -16.00 -1.85
C LEU A 37 13.71 -14.94 -2.95
N ASP A 38 14.83 -14.34 -3.33
CA ASP A 38 14.89 -13.44 -4.49
C ASP A 38 14.74 -14.26 -5.80
N ARG A 39 14.70 -13.58 -6.94
CA ARG A 39 14.56 -14.21 -8.25
C ARG A 39 15.69 -15.15 -8.63
N ARG A 40 16.83 -15.07 -7.96
CA ARG A 40 17.99 -15.95 -8.15
C ARG A 40 17.97 -17.12 -7.18
N GLY A 41 16.89 -17.25 -6.39
CA GLY A 41 16.75 -18.28 -5.37
C GLY A 41 17.60 -18.03 -4.12
N MET A 42 18.08 -16.78 -3.92
CA MET A 42 18.87 -16.43 -2.74
C MET A 42 17.96 -15.84 -1.65
N PRO A 43 18.22 -16.17 -0.37
CA PRO A 43 17.48 -15.56 0.73
C PRO A 43 17.58 -14.04 0.72
N ALA A 44 16.45 -13.35 0.97
CA ALA A 44 16.37 -11.90 1.01
C ALA A 44 15.39 -11.41 2.07
N LEU A 45 15.75 -10.39 2.82
CA LEU A 45 14.89 -9.74 3.81
C LEU A 45 13.94 -8.72 3.16
N GLY A 46 12.94 -8.25 3.90
CA GLY A 46 12.03 -7.16 3.49
C GLY A 46 10.67 -7.63 2.97
N GLY A 47 10.45 -8.94 2.86
CA GLY A 47 9.15 -9.52 2.47
C GLY A 47 8.62 -9.00 1.14
N THR A 48 7.31 -9.11 0.93
CA THR A 48 6.63 -8.69 -0.31
C THR A 48 6.87 -7.22 -0.63
N CYS A 49 6.74 -6.33 0.35
CA CYS A 49 6.81 -4.88 0.11
C CYS A 49 8.12 -4.46 -0.57
N LEU A 50 9.27 -4.93 -0.08
CA LEU A 50 10.55 -4.55 -0.64
C LEU A 50 10.89 -5.31 -1.92
N ASN A 51 10.56 -6.60 -1.99
CA ASN A 51 11.02 -7.47 -3.07
C ASN A 51 10.06 -7.52 -4.27
N ALA A 52 8.74 -7.45 -4.05
CA ALA A 52 7.72 -7.67 -5.08
C ALA A 52 6.44 -6.83 -4.90
N GLY A 53 6.54 -5.69 -4.20
CA GLY A 53 5.40 -4.83 -3.89
C GLY A 53 5.74 -3.35 -3.98
N CYS A 54 5.77 -2.67 -2.82
CA CYS A 54 5.84 -1.21 -2.71
C CYS A 54 7.08 -0.62 -3.41
N ILE A 55 8.26 -1.17 -3.14
CA ILE A 55 9.50 -0.59 -3.67
C ILE A 55 9.61 -0.74 -5.18
N PRO A 56 9.49 -1.96 -5.76
CA PRO A 56 9.57 -2.09 -7.21
C PRO A 56 8.44 -1.36 -7.95
N SER A 57 7.22 -1.31 -7.39
CA SER A 57 6.13 -0.55 -8.03
C SER A 57 6.38 0.95 -8.05
N LYS A 58 6.89 1.53 -6.94
CA LYS A 58 7.19 2.97 -6.86
C LYS A 58 8.38 3.35 -7.75
N ALA A 59 9.39 2.48 -7.87
CA ALA A 59 10.48 2.69 -8.82
C ALA A 59 9.99 2.73 -10.28
N LEU A 60 9.03 1.87 -10.64
CA LEU A 60 8.43 1.88 -11.99
C LEU A 60 7.49 3.08 -12.21
N LEU A 61 6.71 3.46 -11.18
CA LEU A 61 5.84 4.64 -11.24
C LEU A 61 6.67 5.90 -11.50
N GLU A 62 7.76 6.10 -10.74
CA GLU A 62 8.68 7.24 -10.92
C GLU A 62 9.29 7.25 -12.33
N SER A 63 9.84 6.10 -12.77
CA SER A 63 10.46 6.00 -14.09
C SER A 63 9.47 6.26 -15.23
N SER A 64 8.25 5.71 -15.13
CA SER A 64 7.21 5.89 -16.14
C SER A 64 6.63 7.31 -16.14
N GLU A 65 6.51 7.95 -14.98
CA GLU A 65 6.08 9.34 -14.88
C GLU A 65 7.13 10.28 -15.50
N LEU A 66 8.40 10.06 -15.19
CA LEU A 66 9.50 10.84 -15.78
C LEU A 66 9.51 10.72 -17.31
N TYR A 67 9.35 9.51 -17.85
CA TYR A 67 9.27 9.27 -19.29
C TYR A 67 8.11 10.04 -19.92
N GLU A 68 6.91 9.95 -19.35
CA GLU A 68 5.72 10.65 -19.88
C GLU A 68 5.89 12.17 -19.78
N ARG A 69 6.44 12.70 -18.68
CA ARG A 69 6.69 14.13 -18.50
C ARG A 69 7.69 14.68 -19.51
N ILE A 70 8.77 13.96 -19.80
CA ILE A 70 9.74 14.41 -20.82
C ILE A 70 9.10 14.39 -22.20
N ARG A 71 8.30 13.39 -22.52
CA ARG A 71 7.67 13.21 -23.82
C ARG A 71 6.58 14.24 -24.12
N SER A 72 5.76 14.59 -23.14
CA SER A 72 4.55 15.40 -23.37
C SER A 72 4.45 16.64 -22.48
N GLY A 73 5.17 16.73 -21.37
CA GLY A 73 4.94 17.72 -20.33
C GLY A 73 5.93 18.88 -20.25
N VAL A 74 7.10 18.78 -20.88
CA VAL A 74 8.18 19.78 -20.68
C VAL A 74 8.08 21.01 -21.60
N ALA A 75 7.34 20.93 -22.68
CA ALA A 75 7.22 22.03 -23.66
C ALA A 75 6.65 23.31 -23.05
N VAL A 76 5.73 23.21 -22.09
CA VAL A 76 5.14 24.36 -21.39
C VAL A 76 6.18 25.14 -20.58
N HIS A 77 7.30 24.52 -20.19
CA HIS A 77 8.43 25.16 -19.50
C HIS A 77 9.47 25.73 -20.47
N GLY A 78 9.18 25.75 -21.78
CA GLY A 78 10.14 26.21 -22.79
C GLY A 78 11.26 25.20 -23.09
N ILE A 79 11.10 23.95 -22.67
CA ILE A 79 12.08 22.89 -22.88
C ILE A 79 11.66 22.07 -24.10
N THR A 80 12.56 21.96 -25.08
CA THR A 80 12.37 21.08 -26.23
C THR A 80 13.15 19.79 -26.03
N ALA A 81 12.46 18.68 -25.85
CA ALA A 81 13.06 17.36 -25.88
C ALA A 81 13.02 16.83 -27.33
N GLY A 82 14.11 16.20 -27.78
CA GLY A 82 14.12 15.43 -29.02
C GLY A 82 13.30 14.13 -28.89
N GLU A 83 13.55 13.18 -29.77
CA GLU A 83 12.96 11.84 -29.63
C GLU A 83 13.42 11.18 -28.34
N VAL A 84 12.46 10.75 -27.52
CA VAL A 84 12.71 10.11 -26.24
C VAL A 84 12.54 8.60 -26.40
N ALA A 85 13.65 7.89 -26.39
CA ALA A 85 13.64 6.42 -26.43
C ALA A 85 13.38 5.82 -25.04
N LEU A 86 12.69 4.69 -25.00
CA LEU A 86 12.45 3.90 -23.79
C LEU A 86 13.29 2.61 -23.85
N ASP A 87 14.12 2.40 -22.83
CA ASP A 87 14.80 1.13 -22.59
C ASP A 87 14.18 0.45 -21.36
N VAL A 88 13.25 -0.46 -21.61
CA VAL A 88 12.54 -1.19 -20.53
C VAL A 88 13.50 -2.05 -19.72
N ALA A 89 14.51 -2.65 -20.34
CA ALA A 89 15.48 -3.48 -19.63
C ALA A 89 16.29 -2.65 -18.62
N ALA A 90 16.80 -1.49 -19.06
CA ALA A 90 17.51 -0.57 -18.15
C ALA A 90 16.60 -0.04 -17.02
N MET A 91 15.31 0.21 -17.30
CA MET A 91 14.33 0.60 -16.29
C MET A 91 14.11 -0.52 -15.25
N MET A 92 14.02 -1.78 -15.70
CA MET A 92 13.89 -2.93 -14.79
C MET A 92 15.17 -3.13 -13.96
N ASP A 93 16.34 -2.97 -14.54
CA ASP A 93 17.62 -3.03 -13.81
C ASP A 93 17.72 -1.94 -12.73
N ASN A 94 17.23 -0.73 -13.01
CA ASN A 94 17.17 0.36 -12.01
C ASN A 94 16.24 0.00 -10.84
N LYS A 95 15.05 -0.53 -11.14
CA LYS A 95 14.11 -1.05 -10.12
C LYS A 95 14.77 -2.15 -9.26
N ASP A 96 15.40 -3.15 -9.89
CA ASP A 96 16.04 -4.27 -9.19
C ASP A 96 17.23 -3.81 -8.33
N ARG A 97 17.98 -2.80 -8.78
CA ARG A 97 19.04 -2.18 -7.99
C ARG A 97 18.50 -1.51 -6.73
N SER A 98 17.38 -0.78 -6.85
CA SER A 98 16.72 -0.15 -5.69
C SER A 98 16.28 -1.20 -4.67
N VAL A 99 15.66 -2.29 -5.11
CA VAL A 99 15.28 -3.42 -4.25
C VAL A 99 16.51 -4.02 -3.55
N GLN A 100 17.58 -4.32 -4.29
CA GLN A 100 18.80 -4.90 -3.74
C GLN A 100 19.48 -4.00 -2.70
N LEU A 101 19.52 -2.70 -2.92
CA LEU A 101 20.11 -1.75 -1.96
C LEU A 101 19.35 -1.78 -0.64
N LEU A 102 18.02 -1.76 -0.69
CA LEU A 102 17.18 -1.74 0.51
C LEU A 102 17.20 -3.08 1.26
N THR A 103 17.10 -4.20 0.57
CA THR A 103 17.14 -5.52 1.21
C THR A 103 18.48 -5.81 1.86
N ARG A 104 19.60 -5.40 1.24
CA ARG A 104 20.95 -5.47 1.84
C ARG A 104 21.06 -4.52 3.04
N GLY A 105 20.41 -3.34 2.97
CA GLY A 105 20.34 -2.41 4.09
C GLY A 105 19.74 -3.05 5.34
N ILE A 106 18.63 -3.79 5.20
CA ILE A 106 18.02 -4.52 6.33
C ILE A 106 18.99 -5.58 6.88
N ALA A 107 19.66 -6.35 6.02
CA ALA A 107 20.65 -7.35 6.47
C ALA A 107 21.80 -6.69 7.28
N THR A 108 22.26 -5.51 6.84
CA THR A 108 23.26 -4.72 7.58
C THR A 108 22.72 -4.25 8.94
N LEU A 109 21.45 -3.81 9.00
CA LEU A 109 20.82 -3.44 10.26
C LEU A 109 20.68 -4.63 11.21
N PHE A 110 20.28 -5.80 10.73
CA PHE A 110 20.22 -7.02 11.52
C PHE A 110 21.59 -7.36 12.12
N GLN A 111 22.63 -7.34 11.29
CA GLN A 111 24.00 -7.58 11.75
C GLN A 111 24.45 -6.55 12.80
N SER A 112 24.16 -5.26 12.60
CA SER A 112 24.57 -4.19 13.53
C SER A 112 23.85 -4.27 14.87
N HIS A 113 22.65 -4.82 14.91
CA HIS A 113 21.86 -5.01 16.13
C HIS A 113 22.00 -6.41 16.74
N GLY A 114 22.84 -7.29 16.16
CA GLY A 114 23.03 -8.64 16.67
C GLY A 114 21.82 -9.57 16.52
N ILE A 115 20.93 -9.26 15.56
CA ILE A 115 19.75 -10.08 15.27
C ILE A 115 20.18 -11.29 14.46
N GLU A 116 19.82 -12.50 14.92
CA GLU A 116 20.07 -13.72 14.16
C GLU A 116 19.02 -13.86 13.06
N TRP A 117 19.46 -13.80 11.80
CA TRP A 117 18.61 -14.08 10.66
C TRP A 117 18.72 -15.52 10.22
N ILE A 118 17.59 -16.25 10.23
CA ILE A 118 17.52 -17.66 9.82
C ILE A 118 16.69 -17.76 8.54
N ALA A 119 17.37 -18.07 7.43
CA ALA A 119 16.75 -18.22 6.13
C ALA A 119 16.03 -19.58 6.03
N GLY A 120 14.70 -19.57 6.09
CA GLY A 120 13.90 -20.79 6.09
C GLY A 120 12.47 -20.55 6.52
N ARG A 121 11.67 -21.62 6.52
CA ARG A 121 10.28 -21.60 6.94
C ARG A 121 10.15 -21.78 8.45
N GLY A 122 9.55 -20.82 9.14
CA GLY A 122 9.16 -20.90 10.53
C GLY A 122 7.71 -21.40 10.68
N GLN A 123 7.46 -22.26 11.68
CA GLN A 123 6.15 -22.75 12.05
C GLN A 123 6.00 -22.72 13.57
N LEU A 124 4.96 -22.08 14.06
CA LEU A 124 4.61 -22.06 15.49
C LEU A 124 4.24 -23.47 15.98
N LEU A 125 4.82 -23.88 17.09
CA LEU A 125 4.48 -25.07 17.85
C LEU A 125 3.89 -24.69 19.22
N PRO A 126 3.33 -25.64 20.00
CA PRO A 126 2.98 -25.42 21.40
C PRO A 126 4.17 -24.91 22.23
N ASP A 127 3.90 -24.38 23.41
CA ASP A 127 4.89 -23.97 24.41
C ASP A 127 5.92 -22.93 23.91
N ARG A 128 5.50 -22.02 23.00
CA ARG A 128 6.35 -20.97 22.41
C ARG A 128 7.61 -21.52 21.75
N GLN A 129 7.43 -22.63 21.05
CA GLN A 129 8.47 -23.20 20.20
C GLN A 129 8.23 -22.83 18.74
N VAL A 130 9.30 -22.72 17.97
CA VAL A 130 9.27 -22.51 16.53
C VAL A 130 10.06 -23.63 15.86
N ARG A 131 9.36 -24.40 15.02
CA ARG A 131 10.00 -25.32 14.09
C ARG A 131 10.53 -24.53 12.89
N ILE A 132 11.79 -24.67 12.60
CA ILE A 132 12.42 -24.02 11.46
C ILE A 132 12.89 -25.08 10.48
N THR A 133 12.54 -24.89 9.22
CA THR A 133 13.01 -25.68 8.08
C THR A 133 13.89 -24.77 7.21
N PRO A 134 15.22 -24.76 7.40
CA PRO A 134 16.14 -23.96 6.60
C PRO A 134 16.10 -24.33 5.12
N HIS A 135 16.39 -23.37 4.23
CA HIS A 135 16.49 -23.65 2.77
C HIS A 135 17.59 -24.66 2.41
N GLU A 136 18.64 -24.72 3.21
CA GLU A 136 19.74 -25.66 3.05
C GLU A 136 19.39 -27.09 3.48
N GLY A 137 18.19 -27.28 4.03
CA GLY A 137 17.70 -28.56 4.51
C GLY A 137 17.90 -28.77 6.01
N GLY A 138 17.38 -29.88 6.51
CA GLY A 138 17.34 -30.16 7.96
C GLY A 138 16.11 -29.54 8.63
N GLN A 139 16.06 -29.68 9.95
CA GLN A 139 15.02 -29.13 10.80
C GLN A 139 15.60 -28.81 12.18
N GLN A 140 15.21 -27.70 12.76
CA GLN A 140 15.55 -27.34 14.13
C GLN A 140 14.33 -26.80 14.87
N ILE A 141 14.34 -26.90 16.18
CA ILE A 141 13.29 -26.30 17.05
C ILE A 141 14.00 -25.33 17.99
N LEU A 142 13.53 -24.08 17.97
CA LEU A 142 13.98 -23.04 18.88
C LEU A 142 12.86 -22.69 19.86
N THR A 143 13.23 -22.23 21.05
CA THR A 143 12.30 -21.79 22.09
C THR A 143 12.50 -20.30 22.35
N ALA A 144 11.42 -19.57 22.62
CA ALA A 144 11.50 -18.15 22.95
C ALA A 144 10.63 -17.79 24.16
N GLY A 145 10.97 -16.68 24.81
CA GLY A 145 10.09 -16.06 25.79
C GLY A 145 8.79 -15.55 25.17
N ASN A 146 8.90 -14.98 23.96
CA ASN A 146 7.78 -14.48 23.17
C ASN A 146 7.97 -14.81 21.67
N ILE A 147 6.86 -14.91 20.93
CA ILE A 147 6.86 -15.12 19.46
C ILE A 147 6.04 -14.02 18.81
N ILE A 148 6.55 -13.45 17.71
CA ILE A 148 5.82 -12.48 16.89
C ILE A 148 5.56 -13.10 15.53
N LEU A 149 4.30 -13.28 15.16
CA LEU A 149 3.86 -13.79 13.86
C LEU A 149 3.65 -12.62 12.90
N ALA A 150 4.51 -12.52 11.89
CA ALA A 150 4.48 -11.48 10.87
C ALA A 150 4.58 -12.06 9.43
N PRO A 151 3.80 -13.11 9.07
CA PRO A 151 3.95 -13.82 7.80
C PRO A 151 3.50 -13.00 6.60
N GLY A 152 2.84 -11.86 6.81
CA GLY A 152 2.35 -10.98 5.78
C GLY A 152 1.13 -11.52 5.04
N SER A 153 1.01 -11.19 3.76
CA SER A 153 -0.11 -11.55 2.89
C SER A 153 0.37 -12.03 1.52
N ILE A 154 -0.53 -12.69 0.80
CA ILE A 154 -0.33 -13.15 -0.57
C ILE A 154 -1.48 -12.66 -1.47
N PRO A 155 -1.28 -12.56 -2.81
CA PRO A 155 -2.35 -12.21 -3.73
C PRO A 155 -3.54 -13.17 -3.63
N THR A 156 -4.75 -12.63 -3.67
CA THR A 156 -5.97 -13.43 -3.74
C THR A 156 -6.06 -14.10 -5.11
N ARG A 157 -6.28 -15.41 -5.12
CA ARG A 157 -6.52 -16.17 -6.35
C ARG A 157 -7.96 -15.97 -6.81
N LEU A 158 -8.14 -15.84 -8.12
CA LEU A 158 -9.44 -15.74 -8.75
C LEU A 158 -9.67 -17.00 -9.61
N GLU A 159 -10.65 -17.79 -9.28
CA GLU A 159 -10.93 -19.05 -10.00
C GLU A 159 -11.29 -18.82 -11.47
N SER A 160 -11.99 -17.71 -11.76
CA SER A 160 -12.33 -17.32 -13.12
C SER A 160 -11.13 -16.81 -13.95
N ALA A 161 -9.98 -16.54 -13.30
CA ALA A 161 -8.74 -16.09 -13.95
C ALA A 161 -7.51 -16.76 -13.31
N PRO A 162 -7.31 -18.08 -13.48
CA PRO A 162 -6.17 -18.79 -12.95
C PRO A 162 -4.87 -18.27 -13.57
N LEU A 163 -3.84 -18.12 -12.73
CA LEU A 163 -2.52 -17.68 -13.21
C LEU A 163 -1.94 -18.69 -14.19
N GLN A 164 -1.43 -18.22 -15.33
CA GLN A 164 -0.90 -19.07 -16.40
C GLN A 164 0.31 -18.44 -17.07
N ASN A 165 1.49 -19.01 -16.84
CA ASN A 165 2.78 -18.57 -17.41
C ASN A 165 3.00 -17.06 -17.16
N ASP A 166 3.50 -16.34 -18.17
CA ASP A 166 3.68 -14.89 -18.21
C ASP A 166 2.48 -14.12 -18.79
N ARG A 167 1.44 -14.84 -19.20
CA ARG A 167 0.23 -14.27 -19.84
C ARG A 167 -0.82 -13.83 -18.84
N VAL A 168 -1.07 -14.62 -17.80
CA VAL A 168 -1.98 -14.29 -16.72
C VAL A 168 -1.20 -14.32 -15.42
N VAL A 169 -0.91 -13.15 -14.86
CA VAL A 169 -0.04 -13.00 -13.70
C VAL A 169 -0.74 -12.24 -12.57
N ASP A 170 -0.19 -12.32 -11.37
CA ASP A 170 -0.49 -11.41 -10.28
C ASP A 170 0.34 -10.11 -10.37
N SER A 171 0.21 -9.24 -9.37
CA SER A 171 0.97 -7.99 -9.30
C SER A 171 2.48 -8.20 -9.32
N SER A 172 2.99 -9.27 -8.68
CA SER A 172 4.42 -9.57 -8.63
C SER A 172 4.94 -9.98 -10.02
N GLY A 173 4.16 -10.71 -10.80
CA GLY A 173 4.49 -11.06 -12.17
C GLY A 173 4.57 -9.83 -13.07
N ALA A 174 3.61 -8.92 -12.96
CA ALA A 174 3.57 -7.70 -13.76
C ALA A 174 4.76 -6.74 -13.53
N LEU A 175 5.36 -6.77 -12.34
CA LEU A 175 6.58 -6.00 -12.02
C LEU A 175 7.86 -6.54 -12.68
N ASN A 176 7.74 -7.64 -13.44
CA ASN A 176 8.89 -8.38 -13.97
C ASN A 176 8.93 -8.44 -15.50
N TRP A 177 7.97 -7.85 -16.19
CA TRP A 177 7.97 -7.85 -17.64
C TRP A 177 9.10 -6.97 -18.19
N THR A 178 9.78 -7.50 -19.20
CA THR A 178 10.89 -6.82 -19.90
C THR A 178 10.44 -6.13 -21.18
N GLU A 179 9.15 -6.25 -21.53
CA GLU A 179 8.56 -5.68 -22.72
C GLU A 179 7.21 -5.05 -22.37
N VAL A 180 6.87 -3.96 -23.03
CA VAL A 180 5.56 -3.31 -22.91
C VAL A 180 4.54 -4.13 -23.70
N PRO A 181 3.47 -4.67 -23.08
CA PRO A 181 2.39 -5.32 -23.83
C PRO A 181 1.65 -4.26 -24.68
N GLU A 182 1.22 -4.63 -25.87
CA GLU A 182 0.38 -3.74 -26.69
C GLU A 182 -0.97 -3.51 -26.01
N ARG A 183 -1.63 -4.61 -25.55
CA ARG A 183 -2.93 -4.59 -24.87
C ARG A 183 -2.82 -5.28 -23.52
N LEU A 184 -3.11 -4.56 -22.48
CA LEU A 184 -3.07 -5.03 -21.10
C LEU A 184 -4.46 -5.04 -20.48
N GLY A 185 -4.90 -6.20 -20.00
CA GLY A 185 -6.06 -6.33 -19.14
C GLY A 185 -5.65 -6.34 -17.66
N ILE A 186 -6.44 -5.71 -16.80
CA ILE A 186 -6.25 -5.78 -15.35
C ILE A 186 -7.60 -6.08 -14.71
N ILE A 187 -7.67 -7.12 -13.88
CA ILE A 187 -8.85 -7.43 -13.06
C ILE A 187 -8.65 -6.81 -11.69
N GLY A 188 -9.53 -5.86 -11.35
CA GLY A 188 -9.48 -5.02 -10.16
C GLY A 188 -8.93 -3.62 -10.44
N ALA A 189 -9.75 -2.58 -10.19
CA ALA A 189 -9.38 -1.16 -10.28
C ALA A 189 -9.11 -0.55 -8.89
N GLY A 190 -8.60 -1.33 -7.96
CA GLY A 190 -8.08 -0.86 -6.68
C GLY A 190 -6.67 -0.29 -6.80
N VAL A 191 -6.01 -0.03 -5.66
CA VAL A 191 -4.68 0.61 -5.56
C VAL A 191 -3.67 -0.03 -6.51
N ILE A 192 -3.50 -1.36 -6.43
CA ILE A 192 -2.49 -2.10 -7.19
C ILE A 192 -2.80 -2.06 -8.70
N GLY A 193 -4.06 -2.25 -9.07
CA GLY A 193 -4.49 -2.23 -10.48
C GLY A 193 -4.28 -0.87 -11.12
N LEU A 194 -4.61 0.21 -10.40
CA LEU A 194 -4.43 1.58 -10.88
C LEU A 194 -2.94 1.96 -11.01
N GLU A 195 -2.11 1.59 -10.05
CA GLU A 195 -0.67 1.86 -10.09
C GLU A 195 -0.01 1.14 -11.26
N LEU A 196 -0.22 -0.18 -11.39
CA LEU A 196 0.33 -0.97 -12.50
C LEU A 196 -0.24 -0.53 -13.85
N GLY A 197 -1.54 -0.26 -13.93
CA GLY A 197 -2.18 0.26 -15.12
C GLY A 197 -1.59 1.60 -15.56
N SER A 198 -1.32 2.49 -14.62
CA SER A 198 -0.68 3.78 -14.88
C SER A 198 0.75 3.62 -15.41
N VAL A 199 1.55 2.72 -14.82
CA VAL A 199 2.91 2.41 -15.30
C VAL A 199 2.86 2.00 -16.76
N TRP A 200 2.15 0.92 -17.09
CA TRP A 200 2.15 0.35 -18.44
C TRP A 200 1.48 1.25 -19.46
N ARG A 201 0.44 2.02 -19.06
CA ARG A 201 -0.19 3.02 -19.93
C ARG A 201 0.77 4.13 -20.35
N ARG A 202 1.55 4.68 -19.41
CA ARG A 202 2.57 5.71 -19.68
C ARG A 202 3.66 5.19 -20.62
N LEU A 203 3.99 3.88 -20.53
CA LEU A 203 4.97 3.23 -21.38
C LEU A 203 4.43 2.88 -22.79
N GLY A 204 3.12 3.02 -23.03
CA GLY A 204 2.52 2.87 -24.35
C GLY A 204 1.49 1.76 -24.50
N ALA A 205 1.20 0.97 -23.46
CA ALA A 205 0.17 -0.07 -23.51
C ALA A 205 -1.24 0.53 -23.63
N GLU A 206 -2.14 -0.15 -24.34
CA GLU A 206 -3.58 0.04 -24.19
C GLU A 206 -4.05 -0.73 -22.95
N VAL A 207 -4.59 -0.01 -21.96
CA VAL A 207 -4.90 -0.60 -20.65
C VAL A 207 -6.40 -0.57 -20.38
N THR A 208 -6.99 -1.75 -20.15
CA THR A 208 -8.37 -1.91 -19.70
C THR A 208 -8.40 -2.50 -18.29
N LEU A 209 -9.06 -1.81 -17.34
CA LEU A 209 -9.30 -2.29 -15.98
C LEU A 209 -10.76 -2.74 -15.84
N LEU A 210 -10.97 -3.94 -15.32
CA LEU A 210 -12.29 -4.51 -15.04
C LEU A 210 -12.50 -4.54 -13.52
N GLU A 211 -13.43 -3.72 -13.03
CA GLU A 211 -13.78 -3.62 -11.61
C GLU A 211 -15.17 -4.21 -11.37
N ALA A 212 -15.25 -5.20 -10.50
CA ALA A 212 -16.52 -5.89 -10.21
C ALA A 212 -17.49 -5.05 -9.37
N GLN A 213 -16.97 -4.11 -8.57
CA GLN A 213 -17.79 -3.22 -7.75
C GLN A 213 -18.44 -2.14 -8.61
N ASP A 214 -19.65 -1.72 -8.20
CA ASP A 214 -20.37 -0.61 -8.85
C ASP A 214 -19.85 0.77 -8.45
N VAL A 215 -19.01 0.84 -7.40
CA VAL A 215 -18.44 2.07 -6.87
C VAL A 215 -16.91 2.03 -7.03
N PHE A 216 -16.39 3.00 -7.77
CA PHE A 216 -14.94 3.16 -7.95
C PHE A 216 -14.28 3.63 -6.66
N LEU A 217 -13.21 2.94 -6.23
CA LEU A 217 -12.46 3.22 -5.01
C LEU A 217 -13.38 3.44 -3.79
N ALA A 218 -14.23 2.48 -3.48
CA ALA A 218 -15.22 2.56 -2.41
C ALA A 218 -14.61 2.91 -1.02
N MET A 219 -13.30 2.65 -0.83
CA MET A 219 -12.57 2.99 0.39
C MET A 219 -12.16 4.47 0.51
N ALA A 220 -12.18 5.21 -0.58
CA ALA A 220 -11.83 6.63 -0.61
C ALA A 220 -13.07 7.51 -0.58
N ASP A 221 -12.92 8.77 -0.15
CA ASP A 221 -13.97 9.78 -0.25
C ASP A 221 -14.48 9.87 -1.70
N GLN A 222 -15.79 9.79 -1.88
CA GLN A 222 -16.39 9.66 -3.20
C GLN A 222 -16.32 10.93 -4.07
N GLN A 223 -16.08 12.10 -3.48
CA GLN A 223 -15.80 13.31 -4.24
C GLN A 223 -14.43 13.20 -4.93
N LEU A 224 -13.42 12.70 -4.21
CA LEU A 224 -12.09 12.44 -4.77
C LEU A 224 -12.12 11.29 -5.77
N ALA A 225 -12.77 10.18 -5.42
CA ALA A 225 -12.87 8.99 -6.27
C ALA A 225 -13.47 9.30 -7.65
N ARG A 226 -14.58 10.06 -7.69
CA ARG A 226 -15.21 10.51 -8.95
C ARG A 226 -14.29 11.43 -9.77
N SER A 227 -13.56 12.31 -9.11
CA SER A 227 -12.59 13.20 -9.77
C SER A 227 -11.41 12.41 -10.35
N ALA A 228 -10.90 11.44 -9.58
CA ALA A 228 -9.84 10.53 -10.00
C ALA A 228 -10.25 9.67 -11.21
N LEU A 229 -11.43 9.06 -11.17
CA LEU A 229 -11.96 8.25 -12.27
C LEU A 229 -12.00 9.03 -13.59
N LYS A 230 -12.53 10.27 -13.53
CA LYS A 230 -12.59 11.15 -14.71
C LYS A 230 -11.19 11.44 -15.26
N LEU A 231 -10.23 11.67 -14.37
CA LEU A 231 -8.86 12.01 -14.76
C LEU A 231 -8.13 10.79 -15.35
N PHE A 232 -8.22 9.62 -14.72
CA PHE A 232 -7.59 8.41 -15.22
C PHE A 232 -8.13 8.00 -16.59
N ARG A 233 -9.44 8.14 -16.81
CA ARG A 233 -10.03 7.95 -18.15
C ARG A 233 -9.47 8.94 -19.17
N LYS A 234 -9.30 10.21 -18.78
CA LYS A 234 -8.66 11.23 -19.64
C LYS A 234 -7.19 10.89 -19.95
N GLN A 235 -6.49 10.24 -19.02
CA GLN A 235 -5.11 9.75 -19.22
C GLN A 235 -5.07 8.47 -20.08
N GLY A 236 -6.21 7.92 -20.49
CA GLY A 236 -6.33 6.78 -21.40
C GLY A 236 -6.41 5.42 -20.70
N LEU A 237 -6.75 5.37 -19.43
CA LEU A 237 -7.13 4.11 -18.76
C LEU A 237 -8.62 3.82 -19.05
N ASP A 238 -8.92 2.68 -19.70
CA ASP A 238 -10.29 2.21 -19.90
C ASP A 238 -10.75 1.48 -18.64
N ILE A 239 -11.39 2.21 -17.71
CA ILE A 239 -11.87 1.68 -16.45
C ILE A 239 -13.37 1.33 -16.55
N ARG A 240 -13.70 0.04 -16.48
CA ARG A 240 -15.07 -0.52 -16.54
C ARG A 240 -15.49 -0.96 -15.15
N ILE A 241 -16.51 -0.29 -14.62
CA ILE A 241 -17.05 -0.51 -13.28
C ILE A 241 -18.27 -1.43 -13.41
N GLY A 242 -18.56 -2.27 -12.41
CA GLY A 242 -19.62 -3.29 -12.46
C GLY A 242 -19.28 -4.45 -13.39
N ALA A 243 -18.02 -4.60 -13.82
CA ALA A 243 -17.55 -5.58 -14.79
C ALA A 243 -17.02 -6.85 -14.10
N LEU A 244 -17.88 -7.84 -13.92
CA LEU A 244 -17.57 -9.11 -13.26
C LEU A 244 -16.98 -10.12 -14.24
N VAL A 245 -15.70 -10.48 -14.06
CA VAL A 245 -15.03 -11.50 -14.88
C VAL A 245 -15.58 -12.89 -14.58
N LYS A 246 -16.03 -13.58 -15.62
CA LYS A 246 -16.62 -14.92 -15.56
C LYS A 246 -15.63 -16.03 -15.90
N SER A 247 -14.77 -15.79 -16.87
CA SER A 247 -13.74 -16.75 -17.28
C SER A 247 -12.61 -16.10 -18.04
N THR A 248 -11.45 -16.74 -18.05
CA THR A 248 -10.33 -16.39 -18.89
C THR A 248 -9.79 -17.60 -19.63
N GLY A 249 -9.23 -17.39 -20.81
CA GLY A 249 -8.61 -18.44 -21.61
C GLY A 249 -7.37 -17.94 -22.32
N VAL A 250 -6.24 -18.64 -22.17
CA VAL A 250 -5.00 -18.33 -22.94
C VAL A 250 -5.11 -18.96 -24.32
N THR A 251 -4.84 -18.15 -25.33
CA THR A 251 -4.81 -18.55 -26.75
C THR A 251 -3.43 -18.30 -27.33
N GLY A 252 -3.17 -18.76 -28.55
CA GLY A 252 -1.93 -18.43 -29.28
C GLY A 252 -1.74 -16.92 -29.48
N ALA A 253 -2.84 -16.15 -29.55
CA ALA A 253 -2.83 -14.70 -29.79
C ALA A 253 -2.81 -13.84 -28.51
N GLY A 254 -2.98 -14.42 -27.31
CA GLY A 254 -3.06 -13.66 -26.07
C GLY A 254 -4.01 -14.30 -25.06
N VAL A 255 -4.72 -13.48 -24.29
CA VAL A 255 -5.70 -13.88 -23.27
C VAL A 255 -7.06 -13.36 -23.67
N GLN A 256 -8.05 -14.25 -23.71
CA GLN A 256 -9.46 -13.90 -23.86
C GLN A 256 -10.09 -13.78 -22.46
N VAL A 257 -10.69 -12.63 -22.17
CA VAL A 257 -11.37 -12.34 -20.89
C VAL A 257 -12.85 -12.18 -21.15
N ASN A 258 -13.68 -13.04 -20.59
CA ASN A 258 -15.13 -12.93 -20.65
C ASN A 258 -15.64 -12.33 -19.36
N TYR A 259 -16.43 -11.28 -19.42
CA TYR A 259 -16.99 -10.58 -18.27
C TYR A 259 -18.44 -10.17 -18.54
N GLN A 260 -19.14 -9.83 -17.49
CA GLN A 260 -20.52 -9.37 -17.52
C GLN A 260 -20.62 -8.05 -16.77
N ASP A 261 -21.35 -7.09 -17.33
CA ASP A 261 -21.76 -5.85 -16.69
C ASP A 261 -23.26 -5.58 -16.86
N ALA A 262 -23.74 -4.38 -16.61
CA ALA A 262 -25.15 -4.00 -16.72
C ALA A 262 -25.69 -4.09 -18.16
N ASP A 263 -24.81 -3.99 -19.17
CA ASP A 263 -25.18 -4.04 -20.59
C ASP A 263 -25.17 -5.48 -21.14
N GLY A 264 -24.72 -6.47 -20.36
CA GLY A 264 -24.72 -7.88 -20.73
C GLY A 264 -23.36 -8.57 -20.65
N GLU A 265 -23.19 -9.61 -21.47
CA GLU A 265 -21.95 -10.37 -21.58
C GLU A 265 -21.03 -9.78 -22.63
N HIS A 266 -19.74 -9.67 -22.30
CA HIS A 266 -18.71 -9.09 -23.12
C HIS A 266 -17.48 -9.99 -23.18
N SER A 267 -16.67 -9.75 -24.21
CA SER A 267 -15.41 -10.45 -24.40
C SER A 267 -14.31 -9.45 -24.77
N LEU A 268 -13.16 -9.53 -24.08
CA LEU A 268 -12.00 -8.66 -24.25
C LEU A 268 -10.76 -9.51 -24.58
N GLY A 269 -10.09 -9.20 -25.70
CA GLY A 269 -8.82 -9.83 -26.07
C GLY A 269 -7.65 -8.95 -25.67
N VAL A 270 -6.71 -9.48 -24.89
CA VAL A 270 -5.50 -8.77 -24.43
C VAL A 270 -4.26 -9.63 -24.63
N ASP A 271 -3.06 -9.03 -24.65
CA ASP A 271 -1.82 -9.78 -24.80
C ASP A 271 -1.36 -10.36 -23.47
N ARG A 272 -1.59 -9.60 -22.38
CA ARG A 272 -1.30 -10.00 -20.99
C ARG A 272 -2.41 -9.54 -20.08
N LEU A 273 -2.60 -10.29 -18.97
CA LEU A 273 -3.62 -10.04 -17.97
C LEU A 273 -3.00 -10.04 -16.57
N VAL A 274 -3.33 -9.02 -15.78
CA VAL A 274 -2.97 -8.94 -14.36
C VAL A 274 -4.20 -9.19 -13.50
N VAL A 275 -4.08 -10.09 -12.52
CA VAL A 275 -5.09 -10.32 -11.49
C VAL A 275 -4.70 -9.54 -10.23
N ALA A 276 -5.44 -8.47 -9.92
CA ALA A 276 -5.19 -7.53 -8.82
C ALA A 276 -6.44 -7.33 -7.93
N VAL A 277 -7.12 -8.42 -7.58
CA VAL A 277 -8.40 -8.44 -6.87
C VAL A 277 -8.28 -8.42 -5.33
N GLY A 278 -7.11 -8.07 -4.82
CA GLY A 278 -6.84 -7.97 -3.39
C GLY A 278 -5.81 -8.97 -2.90
N ARG A 279 -5.66 -9.02 -1.58
CA ARG A 279 -4.69 -9.86 -0.87
C ARG A 279 -5.40 -10.60 0.26
N ARG A 280 -4.84 -11.75 0.68
CA ARG A 280 -5.28 -12.51 1.84
C ARG A 280 -4.11 -12.77 2.78
N PRO A 281 -4.34 -12.96 4.09
CA PRO A 281 -3.26 -13.27 5.03
C PRO A 281 -2.54 -14.56 4.65
N CYS A 282 -1.23 -14.62 4.92
CA CYS A 282 -0.38 -15.77 4.63
C CYS A 282 -0.27 -16.68 5.86
N THR A 283 -1.40 -17.24 6.30
CA THR A 283 -1.50 -18.05 7.53
C THR A 283 -1.45 -19.55 7.28
N ASP A 284 -1.46 -19.99 6.02
CA ASP A 284 -1.39 -21.40 5.64
C ASP A 284 -0.11 -22.07 6.16
N GLY A 285 -0.27 -22.98 7.14
CA GLY A 285 0.83 -23.70 7.77
C GLY A 285 1.77 -22.84 8.61
N LEU A 286 1.32 -21.65 9.05
CA LEU A 286 2.02 -20.77 9.99
C LEU A 286 2.16 -21.41 11.37
N ALA A 287 1.13 -22.14 11.81
CA ALA A 287 1.12 -22.87 13.07
C ALA A 287 0.88 -24.36 12.81
N ALA A 288 1.41 -25.21 13.68
CA ALA A 288 1.02 -26.61 13.77
C ALA A 288 -0.39 -26.72 14.33
N ALA A 289 -1.13 -27.76 13.96
CA ALA A 289 -2.49 -27.96 14.47
C ALA A 289 -2.55 -28.01 16.01
N GLU A 290 -1.53 -28.58 16.61
CA GLU A 290 -1.40 -28.73 18.06
C GLU A 290 -1.15 -27.39 18.80
N ALA A 291 -0.75 -26.34 18.08
CA ALA A 291 -0.56 -25.00 18.67
C ALA A 291 -1.90 -24.28 18.91
N ASP A 292 -2.98 -24.72 18.27
CA ASP A 292 -4.35 -24.19 18.42
C ASP A 292 -4.44 -22.65 18.24
N LEU A 293 -3.73 -22.13 17.20
CA LEU A 293 -3.78 -20.70 16.83
C LEU A 293 -5.14 -20.38 16.22
N LEU A 294 -5.87 -19.45 16.83
CA LEU A 294 -7.18 -19.04 16.37
C LEU A 294 -7.08 -18.14 15.11
N LEU A 295 -7.78 -18.55 14.06
CA LEU A 295 -7.99 -17.76 12.85
C LEU A 295 -9.47 -17.41 12.76
N ASP A 296 -9.77 -16.24 12.17
CA ASP A 296 -11.14 -15.86 11.83
C ASP A 296 -11.57 -16.45 10.48
N GLU A 297 -12.81 -16.14 10.06
CA GLU A 297 -13.39 -16.62 8.80
C GLU A 297 -12.69 -16.10 7.54
N GLY A 298 -11.93 -14.99 7.67
CA GLY A 298 -11.09 -14.43 6.60
C GLY A 298 -9.67 -15.00 6.56
N GLY A 299 -9.35 -15.89 7.52
CA GLY A 299 -8.03 -16.48 7.67
C GLY A 299 -7.02 -15.59 8.39
N PHE A 300 -7.46 -14.46 8.99
CA PHE A 300 -6.60 -13.62 9.81
C PHE A 300 -6.37 -14.23 11.19
N VAL A 301 -5.21 -14.01 11.77
CA VAL A 301 -4.93 -14.37 13.15
C VAL A 301 -5.76 -13.49 14.07
N HIS A 302 -6.52 -14.12 14.98
CA HIS A 302 -7.29 -13.38 15.98
C HIS A 302 -6.37 -12.82 17.06
N VAL A 303 -6.44 -11.51 17.28
CA VAL A 303 -5.67 -10.79 18.31
C VAL A 303 -6.56 -9.81 19.06
N ASP A 304 -6.14 -9.46 20.27
CA ASP A 304 -6.69 -8.33 21.03
C ASP A 304 -6.10 -6.98 20.57
N ASP A 305 -6.45 -5.89 21.26
CA ASP A 305 -5.97 -4.53 20.97
C ASP A 305 -4.45 -4.37 21.18
N ASP A 306 -3.83 -5.30 21.93
CA ASP A 306 -2.40 -5.35 22.16
C ASP A 306 -1.64 -6.24 21.16
N CYS A 307 -2.31 -6.69 20.10
CA CYS A 307 -1.80 -7.66 19.13
C CYS A 307 -1.45 -9.03 19.73
N LEU A 308 -1.93 -9.34 20.96
CA LEU A 308 -1.73 -10.63 21.62
C LEU A 308 -2.78 -11.63 21.06
N THR A 309 -2.32 -12.82 20.70
CA THR A 309 -3.19 -13.93 20.28
C THR A 309 -3.85 -14.61 21.51
N SER A 310 -4.70 -15.62 21.26
CA SER A 310 -5.20 -16.48 22.33
C SER A 310 -4.10 -17.27 23.09
N LEU A 311 -2.88 -17.30 22.55
CA LEU A 311 -1.74 -18.04 23.10
C LEU A 311 -0.83 -17.11 23.91
N PRO A 312 -0.59 -17.38 25.19
CA PRO A 312 0.24 -16.53 26.04
C PRO A 312 1.65 -16.32 25.47
N GLY A 313 2.07 -15.06 25.32
CA GLY A 313 3.38 -14.69 24.78
C GLY A 313 3.52 -14.91 23.26
N VAL A 314 2.41 -15.08 22.55
CA VAL A 314 2.38 -15.15 21.06
C VAL A 314 1.59 -13.97 20.54
N TYR A 315 2.24 -13.12 19.78
CA TYR A 315 1.67 -11.93 19.14
C TYR A 315 1.55 -12.13 17.62
N ALA A 316 0.63 -11.43 16.97
CA ALA A 316 0.56 -11.38 15.53
C ALA A 316 0.36 -9.93 15.02
N ILE A 317 1.02 -9.58 13.92
CA ILE A 317 1.08 -8.21 13.41
C ILE A 317 1.06 -8.16 11.87
N GLY A 318 0.88 -6.97 11.34
CA GLY A 318 0.93 -6.68 9.91
C GLY A 318 -0.29 -7.22 9.15
N ASP A 319 -0.06 -7.69 7.93
CA ASP A 319 -1.13 -8.18 7.06
C ASP A 319 -1.77 -9.50 7.56
N ALA A 320 -1.19 -10.12 8.58
CA ALA A 320 -1.71 -11.37 9.17
C ALA A 320 -2.89 -11.13 10.12
N VAL A 321 -3.12 -9.90 10.57
CA VAL A 321 -4.21 -9.49 11.46
C VAL A 321 -5.17 -8.55 10.75
N ARG A 322 -6.39 -8.39 11.28
CA ARG A 322 -7.40 -7.50 10.71
C ARG A 322 -6.93 -6.05 10.64
N GLY A 323 -7.56 -5.28 9.75
CA GLY A 323 -7.23 -3.90 9.45
C GLY A 323 -6.65 -3.74 8.04
N PRO A 324 -6.22 -2.53 7.65
CA PRO A 324 -5.65 -2.31 6.34
C PRO A 324 -4.30 -3.02 6.18
N MET A 325 -4.12 -3.71 5.05
CA MET A 325 -2.85 -4.37 4.70
C MET A 325 -1.83 -3.33 4.21
N LEU A 326 -1.30 -2.54 5.15
CA LEU A 326 -0.37 -1.44 4.89
C LEU A 326 0.95 -1.66 5.65
N ALA A 327 2.05 -1.45 4.95
CA ALA A 327 3.39 -1.68 5.49
C ALA A 327 3.66 -0.85 6.76
N HIS A 328 3.27 0.44 6.76
CA HIS A 328 3.45 1.33 7.90
C HIS A 328 2.57 0.95 9.10
N LYS A 329 1.32 0.47 8.89
CA LYS A 329 0.50 -0.10 9.99
C LYS A 329 1.24 -1.26 10.64
N GLY A 330 1.75 -2.21 9.86
CA GLY A 330 2.50 -3.33 10.40
C GLY A 330 3.80 -2.93 11.09
N SER A 331 4.49 -1.89 10.61
CA SER A 331 5.69 -1.35 11.27
C SER A 331 5.39 -0.77 12.64
N GLU A 332 4.32 0.02 12.77
CA GLU A 332 3.90 0.58 14.06
C GLU A 332 3.44 -0.51 15.05
N GLU A 333 2.67 -1.51 14.57
CA GLU A 333 2.33 -2.68 15.38
C GLU A 333 3.58 -3.42 15.85
N GLY A 334 4.59 -3.55 14.97
CA GLY A 334 5.87 -4.19 15.31
C GLY A 334 6.63 -3.45 16.39
N MET A 335 6.68 -2.12 16.34
CA MET A 335 7.27 -1.29 17.40
C MET A 335 6.50 -1.42 18.71
N ALA A 336 5.18 -1.29 18.68
CA ALA A 336 4.34 -1.35 19.86
C ALA A 336 4.44 -2.71 20.57
N VAL A 337 4.41 -3.82 19.83
CA VAL A 337 4.57 -5.17 20.39
C VAL A 337 5.95 -5.36 21.00
N ALA A 338 7.03 -4.89 20.36
CA ALA A 338 8.38 -4.97 20.91
C ALA A 338 8.49 -4.21 22.24
N GLU A 339 7.89 -3.03 22.33
CA GLU A 339 7.87 -2.19 23.54
C GLU A 339 7.06 -2.84 24.67
N ARG A 340 5.90 -3.42 24.35
CA ARG A 340 5.09 -4.19 25.33
C ARG A 340 5.84 -5.40 25.88
N ILE A 341 6.51 -6.16 25.03
CA ILE A 341 7.35 -7.29 25.47
C ILE A 341 8.46 -6.81 26.42
N ALA A 342 9.01 -5.63 26.20
CA ALA A 342 9.99 -5.01 27.08
C ALA A 342 9.39 -4.34 28.34
N GLY A 343 8.07 -4.46 28.55
CA GLY A 343 7.36 -3.91 29.73
C GLY A 343 7.05 -2.41 29.63
N GLN A 344 7.11 -1.82 28.43
CA GLN A 344 6.73 -0.43 28.18
C GLN A 344 5.27 -0.33 27.73
N SER A 345 4.62 0.82 27.95
CA SER A 345 3.31 1.12 27.38
C SER A 345 3.48 1.61 25.94
N ALA A 346 2.74 1.01 25.03
CA ALA A 346 2.71 1.43 23.62
C ALA A 346 1.30 1.20 23.05
N GLU A 347 0.87 2.09 22.16
CA GLU A 347 -0.44 2.06 21.54
C GLU A 347 -0.30 2.44 20.06
N VAL A 348 -1.14 1.84 19.21
CA VAL A 348 -1.26 2.20 17.79
C VAL A 348 -2.62 2.86 17.56
N ASN A 349 -2.60 4.09 17.09
CA ASN A 349 -3.83 4.79 16.73
C ASN A 349 -4.28 4.39 15.31
N TYR A 350 -5.16 3.41 15.22
CA TYR A 350 -5.68 2.92 13.94
C TYR A 350 -6.54 3.95 13.20
N ALA A 351 -7.06 4.96 13.86
CA ALA A 351 -7.88 6.01 13.24
C ALA A 351 -7.06 6.96 12.37
N THR A 352 -5.74 7.04 12.58
CA THR A 352 -4.85 7.98 11.91
C THR A 352 -3.88 7.31 10.92
N ILE A 353 -4.11 6.04 10.57
CA ILE A 353 -3.32 5.33 9.56
C ILE A 353 -3.64 5.88 8.17
N PRO A 354 -2.68 6.51 7.47
CA PRO A 354 -2.94 7.07 6.14
C PRO A 354 -2.97 5.98 5.07
N SER A 355 -3.74 6.21 4.03
CA SER A 355 -3.74 5.42 2.81
C SER A 355 -3.24 6.25 1.64
N VAL A 356 -2.51 5.63 0.70
CA VAL A 356 -1.94 6.30 -0.46
C VAL A 356 -2.06 5.43 -1.71
N ILE A 357 -2.40 6.07 -2.84
CA ILE A 357 -2.31 5.52 -4.19
C ILE A 357 -1.31 6.40 -4.96
N TYR A 358 -0.21 5.80 -5.42
CA TYR A 358 0.93 6.51 -6.04
C TYR A 358 0.78 6.70 -7.55
N THR A 359 -0.42 7.01 -8.00
CA THR A 359 -0.70 7.41 -9.39
C THR A 359 -0.23 8.87 -9.62
N ASP A 360 -0.46 9.42 -10.80
CA ASP A 360 -0.31 10.86 -11.06
C ASP A 360 -1.66 11.43 -11.57
N PRO A 361 -2.31 12.30 -10.76
CA PRO A 361 -1.96 12.70 -9.41
C PRO A 361 -2.04 11.55 -8.42
N GLU A 362 -1.29 11.68 -7.32
CA GLU A 362 -1.42 10.79 -6.16
C GLU A 362 -2.75 11.02 -5.46
N ILE A 363 -3.23 10.00 -4.77
CA ILE A 363 -4.42 10.09 -3.91
C ILE A 363 -4.01 9.63 -2.52
N ALA A 364 -4.24 10.44 -1.49
CA ALA A 364 -3.93 10.10 -0.11
C ALA A 364 -5.06 10.54 0.82
N TRP A 365 -5.29 9.78 1.88
CA TRP A 365 -6.28 10.14 2.88
C TRP A 365 -5.93 9.56 4.24
N VAL A 366 -6.50 10.17 5.27
CA VAL A 366 -6.46 9.70 6.66
C VAL A 366 -7.80 10.01 7.33
N GLY A 367 -8.23 9.15 8.24
CA GLY A 367 -9.48 9.29 8.97
C GLY A 367 -10.72 8.88 8.18
N MET A 368 -11.88 9.43 8.58
CA MET A 368 -13.18 9.05 8.05
C MET A 368 -13.48 9.75 6.72
N THR A 369 -14.16 9.05 5.82
CA THR A 369 -14.74 9.65 4.60
C THR A 369 -16.06 10.34 4.92
N GLU A 370 -16.50 11.23 4.03
CA GLU A 370 -17.81 11.90 4.17
C GLU A 370 -18.95 10.86 4.19
N GLU A 371 -18.84 9.81 3.39
CA GLU A 371 -19.81 8.71 3.35
C GLU A 371 -19.88 7.97 4.69
N THR A 372 -18.73 7.71 5.33
CA THR A 372 -18.67 7.08 6.65
C THR A 372 -19.33 7.96 7.71
N LEU A 373 -19.06 9.27 7.71
CA LEU A 373 -19.68 10.22 8.66
C LEU A 373 -21.20 10.27 8.48
N MET A 374 -21.69 10.29 7.23
CA MET A 374 -23.13 10.24 6.94
C MET A 374 -23.77 8.94 7.44
N GLN A 375 -23.12 7.80 7.22
CA GLN A 375 -23.62 6.47 7.64
C GLN A 375 -23.66 6.32 9.16
N THR A 376 -22.68 6.87 9.85
CA THR A 376 -22.59 6.82 11.33
C THR A 376 -23.38 7.90 12.03
N GLY A 377 -23.95 8.86 11.28
CA GLY A 377 -24.75 9.95 11.84
C GLY A 377 -23.94 11.01 12.59
N VAL A 378 -22.63 11.09 12.35
CA VAL A 378 -21.75 12.12 12.94
C VAL A 378 -21.99 13.44 12.22
N GLU A 379 -22.34 14.50 12.97
CA GLU A 379 -22.46 15.85 12.42
C GLU A 379 -21.08 16.43 12.12
N TYR A 380 -20.88 16.87 10.88
CA TYR A 380 -19.58 17.36 10.42
C TYR A 380 -19.71 18.63 9.59
N ARG A 381 -18.58 19.31 9.42
CA ARG A 381 -18.38 20.40 8.45
C ARG A 381 -17.30 19.99 7.47
N SER A 382 -17.37 20.49 6.24
CA SER A 382 -16.37 20.17 5.21
C SER A 382 -15.83 21.43 4.55
N GLY A 383 -14.52 21.41 4.28
CA GLY A 383 -13.84 22.43 3.50
C GLY A 383 -13.07 21.82 2.36
N VAL A 384 -13.16 22.39 1.16
CA VAL A 384 -12.49 21.89 -0.03
C VAL A 384 -11.69 23.01 -0.69
N PHE A 385 -10.45 22.73 -1.08
CA PHE A 385 -9.63 23.66 -1.84
C PHE A 385 -9.02 22.97 -3.06
N PRO A 386 -9.27 23.44 -4.30
CA PRO A 386 -8.73 22.83 -5.52
C PRO A 386 -7.30 23.31 -5.81
N PHE A 387 -6.42 22.42 -6.23
CA PHE A 387 -5.02 22.77 -6.57
C PHE A 387 -4.89 23.77 -7.72
N ILE A 388 -5.88 23.90 -8.58
CA ILE A 388 -5.90 24.95 -9.61
C ILE A 388 -5.86 26.37 -9.03
N ALA A 389 -6.24 26.56 -7.76
CA ALA A 389 -6.14 27.83 -7.04
C ALA A 389 -4.80 28.02 -6.31
N SER A 390 -3.95 26.96 -6.22
CA SER A 390 -2.63 27.03 -5.59
C SER A 390 -1.58 27.63 -6.50
N GLY A 391 -0.85 28.64 -6.04
CA GLY A 391 0.25 29.27 -6.78
C GLY A 391 1.37 28.28 -7.09
N ARG A 392 1.73 27.39 -6.12
CA ARG A 392 2.76 26.37 -6.30
C ARG A 392 2.36 25.32 -7.33
N ALA A 393 1.13 24.81 -7.27
CA ALA A 393 0.61 23.84 -8.23
C ALA A 393 0.61 24.40 -9.66
N ARG A 394 0.26 25.69 -9.83
CA ARG A 394 0.35 26.39 -11.11
C ARG A 394 1.78 26.51 -11.62
N ALA A 395 2.72 26.89 -10.75
CA ALA A 395 4.13 26.97 -11.13
C ALA A 395 4.71 25.62 -11.56
N MET A 396 4.21 24.53 -10.98
CA MET A 396 4.59 23.15 -11.34
C MET A 396 3.81 22.61 -12.56
N GLN A 397 2.78 23.31 -13.06
CA GLN A 397 1.83 22.82 -14.06
C GLN A 397 1.12 21.51 -13.64
N ARG A 398 0.88 21.35 -12.32
CA ARG A 398 0.26 20.17 -11.72
C ARG A 398 -0.94 20.63 -10.88
N THR A 399 -2.00 21.02 -11.57
CA THR A 399 -3.17 21.67 -10.96
C THR A 399 -4.36 20.74 -10.77
N ASP A 400 -4.26 19.50 -11.20
CA ASP A 400 -5.31 18.50 -11.04
C ASP A 400 -5.44 18.10 -9.57
N GLY A 401 -6.70 18.08 -9.08
CA GLY A 401 -7.02 17.59 -7.76
C GLY A 401 -7.42 18.67 -6.74
N MET A 402 -7.51 18.24 -5.48
CA MET A 402 -8.02 19.04 -4.38
C MET A 402 -7.56 18.49 -3.03
N VAL A 403 -7.70 19.32 -1.99
CA VAL A 403 -7.66 18.92 -0.58
C VAL A 403 -9.06 19.10 0.00
N LYS A 404 -9.54 18.09 0.74
CA LYS A 404 -10.79 18.11 1.48
C LYS A 404 -10.52 17.83 2.95
N VAL A 405 -11.01 18.68 3.84
CA VAL A 405 -10.95 18.55 5.30
C VAL A 405 -12.36 18.34 5.82
N LEU A 406 -12.52 17.34 6.69
CA LEU A 406 -13.75 17.06 7.42
C LEU A 406 -13.50 17.29 8.90
N SER A 407 -14.31 18.09 9.57
CA SER A 407 -14.22 18.33 11.01
C SER A 407 -15.54 18.10 11.71
N ASP A 408 -15.50 17.72 12.97
CA ASP A 408 -16.67 17.58 13.84
C ASP A 408 -17.40 18.92 13.99
N ALA A 409 -18.71 18.92 13.85
CA ALA A 409 -19.50 20.15 13.86
C ALA A 409 -19.49 20.87 15.22
N GLY A 410 -19.36 20.13 16.32
CA GLY A 410 -19.40 20.65 17.68
C GLY A 410 -18.02 21.05 18.22
N SER A 411 -17.03 20.17 18.10
CA SER A 411 -15.69 20.33 18.68
C SER A 411 -14.67 20.93 17.71
N ASP A 412 -14.96 20.94 16.41
CA ASP A 412 -14.05 21.29 15.32
C ASP A 412 -12.86 20.33 15.12
N ARG A 413 -12.78 19.22 15.87
CA ARG A 413 -11.73 18.21 15.71
C ARG A 413 -11.70 17.69 14.29
N VAL A 414 -10.51 17.52 13.71
CA VAL A 414 -10.35 16.94 12.37
C VAL A 414 -10.74 15.48 12.40
N LEU A 415 -11.70 15.08 11.57
CA LEU A 415 -12.22 13.72 11.45
C LEU A 415 -11.64 12.98 10.25
N GLY A 416 -11.24 13.71 9.23
CA GLY A 416 -10.64 13.15 8.03
C GLY A 416 -10.09 14.21 7.09
N VAL A 417 -9.02 13.82 6.36
CA VAL A 417 -8.41 14.65 5.32
C VAL A 417 -8.17 13.81 4.09
N HIS A 418 -8.59 14.31 2.94
CA HIS A 418 -8.53 13.61 1.66
C HIS A 418 -7.85 14.51 0.64
N ILE A 419 -6.81 14.00 -0.02
CA ILE A 419 -5.95 14.76 -0.92
C ILE A 419 -5.84 14.01 -2.25
N MET A 420 -6.11 14.68 -3.36
CA MET A 420 -5.74 14.22 -4.69
C MET A 420 -4.88 15.31 -5.32
N GLY A 421 -3.63 15.02 -5.64
CA GLY A 421 -2.73 16.03 -6.21
C GLY A 421 -1.28 15.57 -6.25
N ALA A 422 -0.41 16.45 -6.74
CA ALA A 422 1.02 16.20 -6.70
C ALA A 422 1.51 16.10 -5.25
N GLN A 423 2.32 15.09 -4.95
CA GLN A 423 2.90 14.86 -3.62
C GLN A 423 1.84 14.70 -2.50
N ALA A 424 0.67 14.15 -2.82
CA ALA A 424 -0.35 13.90 -1.79
C ALA A 424 0.16 12.92 -0.73
N SER A 425 1.04 11.98 -1.07
CA SER A 425 1.71 11.06 -0.16
C SER A 425 2.53 11.77 0.93
N GLU A 426 3.19 12.87 0.59
CA GLU A 426 3.96 13.68 1.54
C GLU A 426 3.06 14.65 2.32
N LEU A 427 2.04 15.18 1.66
CA LEU A 427 1.11 16.14 2.28
C LEU A 427 0.25 15.51 3.37
N VAL A 428 -0.16 14.26 3.20
CA VAL A 428 -1.04 13.57 4.16
C VAL A 428 -0.42 13.43 5.55
N GLY A 429 0.90 13.39 5.65
CA GLY A 429 1.62 13.33 6.92
C GLY A 429 1.33 14.52 7.84
N GLN A 430 1.06 15.72 7.28
CA GLN A 430 0.65 16.89 8.07
C GLN A 430 -0.75 16.71 8.68
N ALA A 431 -1.65 16.08 7.95
CA ALA A 431 -2.98 15.74 8.44
C ALA A 431 -2.92 14.66 9.52
N VAL A 432 -2.08 13.63 9.34
CA VAL A 432 -1.82 12.59 10.36
C VAL A 432 -1.36 13.23 11.66
N LEU A 433 -0.34 14.11 11.60
CA LEU A 433 0.14 14.81 12.80
C LEU A 433 -0.95 15.64 13.47
N ALA A 434 -1.75 16.38 12.70
CA ALA A 434 -2.85 17.16 13.27
C ALA A 434 -3.87 16.25 13.98
N MET A 435 -4.21 15.11 13.38
CA MET A 435 -5.17 14.16 13.95
C MET A 435 -4.60 13.41 15.17
N GLU A 436 -3.31 13.05 15.16
CA GLU A 436 -2.65 12.42 16.32
C GLU A 436 -2.65 13.33 17.55
N PHE A 437 -2.51 14.64 17.36
CA PHE A 437 -2.59 15.63 18.42
C PHE A 437 -4.01 16.14 18.68
N GLU A 438 -5.03 15.47 18.14
CA GLU A 438 -6.45 15.84 18.29
C GLU A 438 -6.75 17.27 17.85
N GLY A 439 -5.98 17.78 16.88
CA GLY A 439 -6.08 19.14 16.38
C GLY A 439 -7.42 19.43 15.70
N SER A 440 -7.83 20.70 15.75
CA SER A 440 -9.03 21.23 15.10
C SER A 440 -8.71 21.72 13.68
N SER A 441 -9.76 21.94 12.88
CA SER A 441 -9.60 22.63 11.58
C SER A 441 -9.07 24.04 11.77
N GLU A 442 -9.42 24.71 12.88
CA GLU A 442 -8.91 26.03 13.24
C GLU A 442 -7.40 26.02 13.56
N ASP A 443 -6.88 24.96 14.21
CA ASP A 443 -5.44 24.84 14.46
C ASP A 443 -4.64 24.75 13.14
N ILE A 444 -5.13 23.99 12.17
CA ILE A 444 -4.53 23.96 10.83
C ILE A 444 -4.66 25.34 10.15
N ALA A 445 -5.83 25.98 10.25
CA ALA A 445 -6.11 27.28 9.63
C ALA A 445 -5.30 28.43 10.25
N ARG A 446 -4.77 28.29 11.47
CA ARG A 446 -3.89 29.27 12.15
C ARG A 446 -2.41 28.94 12.04
N THR A 447 -2.08 27.73 11.58
CA THR A 447 -0.68 27.34 11.36
C THR A 447 -0.10 28.12 10.19
N VAL A 448 1.13 28.62 10.36
CA VAL A 448 1.85 29.33 9.29
C VAL A 448 2.53 28.32 8.37
N PHE A 449 2.08 28.26 7.13
CA PHE A 449 2.69 27.45 6.07
C PHE A 449 3.66 28.28 5.24
N ALA A 450 4.73 27.65 4.75
CA ALA A 450 5.68 28.32 3.88
C ALA A 450 5.04 28.67 2.51
N HIS A 451 5.38 29.84 1.97
CA HIS A 451 4.90 30.30 0.66
C HIS A 451 6.04 30.39 -0.38
N PRO A 452 5.85 29.92 -1.62
CA PRO A 452 4.72 29.11 -2.10
C PRO A 452 4.95 27.61 -1.93
N THR A 453 3.98 26.89 -1.40
CA THR A 453 4.03 25.43 -1.21
C THR A 453 2.69 24.76 -1.57
N LEU A 454 2.70 23.42 -1.77
CA LEU A 454 1.47 22.64 -1.91
C LEU A 454 0.73 22.52 -0.57
N SER A 455 1.43 22.61 0.55
CA SER A 455 0.85 22.56 1.91
C SER A 455 -0.14 23.67 2.18
N GLU A 456 -0.03 24.82 1.49
CA GLU A 456 -1.02 25.91 1.57
C GLU A 456 -2.44 25.46 1.13
N ALA A 457 -2.52 24.37 0.33
CA ALA A 457 -3.83 23.82 -0.05
C ALA A 457 -4.54 23.16 1.15
N LEU A 458 -3.80 22.56 2.09
CA LEU A 458 -4.36 22.05 3.34
C LEU A 458 -4.84 23.19 4.24
N HIS A 459 -4.04 24.25 4.37
CA HIS A 459 -4.40 25.47 5.09
C HIS A 459 -5.71 26.09 4.55
N GLU A 460 -5.78 26.29 3.24
CA GLU A 460 -6.97 26.86 2.58
C GLU A 460 -8.22 25.95 2.69
N ALA A 461 -8.03 24.62 2.64
CA ALA A 461 -9.11 23.67 2.86
C ALA A 461 -9.63 23.73 4.31
N ALA A 462 -8.74 23.88 5.30
CA ALA A 462 -9.12 24.10 6.69
C ALA A 462 -9.87 25.43 6.89
N LEU A 463 -9.40 26.51 6.28
CA LEU A 463 -10.14 27.80 6.25
C LEU A 463 -11.52 27.66 5.58
N ALA A 464 -11.61 26.81 4.54
CA ALA A 464 -12.86 26.58 3.81
C ALA A 464 -13.95 25.89 4.64
N VAL A 465 -13.57 25.14 5.69
CA VAL A 465 -14.51 24.53 6.64
C VAL A 465 -15.49 25.58 7.20
N ASP A 466 -15.01 26.77 7.51
CA ASP A 466 -15.79 27.90 7.98
C ASP A 466 -16.08 28.96 6.88
N SER A 467 -15.95 28.57 5.61
CA SER A 467 -16.16 29.50 4.47
C SER A 467 -15.21 30.71 4.48
N ARG A 468 -13.99 30.55 5.02
CA ARG A 468 -12.95 31.61 5.16
C ARG A 468 -11.79 31.46 4.16
N ALA A 469 -11.84 30.51 3.22
CA ALA A 469 -10.79 30.40 2.20
C ALA A 469 -10.54 31.73 1.50
N ILE A 470 -9.27 32.08 1.34
CA ILE A 470 -8.85 33.39 0.81
C ILE A 470 -8.70 33.34 -0.71
N HIS A 471 -8.09 32.27 -1.23
CA HIS A 471 -7.73 32.15 -2.65
C HIS A 471 -8.78 31.41 -3.47
N MET A 472 -10.00 31.30 -2.97
CA MET A 472 -11.13 30.68 -3.66
C MET A 472 -12.37 31.59 -3.58
N ALA A 473 -13.07 31.77 -4.71
CA ALA A 473 -14.33 32.51 -4.71
C ALA A 473 -15.40 31.78 -3.87
N ARG A 474 -16.17 32.53 -3.10
CA ARG A 474 -17.32 31.95 -2.39
C ARG A 474 -18.30 31.35 -3.40
N SER A 475 -18.66 30.08 -3.23
CA SER A 475 -19.79 29.52 -3.97
C SER A 475 -21.06 30.32 -3.56
N ARG A 476 -21.77 30.86 -4.53
CA ARG A 476 -23.11 31.40 -4.26
C ARG A 476 -23.96 30.22 -3.79
N ARG A 477 -24.49 30.32 -2.55
CA ARG A 477 -25.49 29.38 -2.04
C ARG A 477 -26.75 29.44 -2.90
#